data_c08d14252018d98af6e7c7ca9d50ea5e
#
_entry.id   c08d14252018d98af6e7c7ca9d50ea5e
#
_cell.length_a   1.000
_cell.length_b   1.000
_cell.length_c   1.000
_cell.angle_alpha   90.00
_cell.angle_beta   90.00
_cell.angle_gamma   90.00
#
_symmetry.space_group_name_H-M   'P 1'
#
loop_
_entity.id
_entity.type
_entity.pdbx_description
1 polymer ?
#
loop_
_entity_poly.entity_id
_entity_poly.type
_entity_poly.pdbx_seq_one_letter_code
_entity_poly.pdbx_strand_id
1 'polypeptide(L)'
;MTVVVIGLVLLYTIWSLRAPGTSQAPQITGGSIAAKTLSPEMVPLVTGEEPVIDIFTHAGCPVCHTIPGIPGANGQVGPRLVLGTTGAQRLKDPGYKGQAKTVHDYVVESVLEPGLFVVPGYPERTMPAWYGSKLSALALEKIAAYLEQQTEPGSVR
;
A
#
# COMPACT_ATOMS: atom_id res chain seq x y z
N MET A 1 27.86 59.43 35.24
CA MET A 1 28.09 58.15 34.49
C MET A 1 27.23 56.99 34.98
N THR A 2 26.86 56.88 36.26
CA THR A 2 26.11 55.74 36.84
C THR A 2 24.65 55.62 36.30
N VAL A 3 23.96 56.69 36.04
CA VAL A 3 22.57 56.70 35.57
C VAL A 3 22.43 56.20 34.14
N VAL A 4 23.40 56.47 33.27
CA VAL A 4 23.43 56.01 31.86
C VAL A 4 23.63 54.50 31.78
N VAL A 5 24.47 53.94 32.62
CA VAL A 5 24.73 52.49 32.67
C VAL A 5 23.53 51.71 33.14
N ILE A 6 22.82 52.22 34.17
CA ILE A 6 21.59 51.60 34.68
C ILE A 6 20.48 51.63 33.60
N GLY A 7 20.34 52.72 32.85
CA GLY A 7 19.38 52.85 31.77
C GLY A 7 19.62 51.84 30.63
N LEU A 8 20.88 51.62 30.24
CA LEU A 8 21.24 50.68 29.20
C LEU A 8 21.02 49.19 29.62
N VAL A 9 21.28 48.86 30.88
CA VAL A 9 21.03 47.53 31.43
C VAL A 9 19.53 47.24 31.48
N LEU A 10 18.71 48.21 31.90
CA LEU A 10 17.26 48.01 31.90
C LEU A 10 16.66 47.90 30.50
N LEU A 11 17.15 48.66 29.52
CA LEU A 11 16.75 48.53 28.13
C LEU A 11 17.13 47.16 27.54
N TYR A 12 18.30 46.67 27.86
CA TYR A 12 18.75 45.32 27.39
C TYR A 12 17.90 44.19 27.99
N THR A 13 17.57 44.27 29.28
CA THR A 13 16.72 43.28 29.94
C THR A 13 15.29 43.29 29.39
N ILE A 14 14.71 44.47 29.12
CA ILE A 14 13.38 44.57 28.52
C ILE A 14 13.39 44.06 27.08
N TRP A 15 14.45 44.28 26.33
CA TRP A 15 14.59 43.75 24.96
C TRP A 15 14.76 42.21 24.93
N SER A 16 15.52 41.67 25.87
CA SER A 16 15.71 40.19 26.03
C SER A 16 14.39 39.50 26.43
N LEU A 17 13.52 40.18 27.20
CA LEU A 17 12.21 39.62 27.57
C LEU A 17 11.17 39.73 26.43
N ARG A 18 11.43 40.53 25.42
CA ARG A 18 10.57 40.70 24.25
C ARG A 18 11.02 39.91 23.00
N ALA A 19 12.14 39.24 23.06
CA ALA A 19 12.49 38.29 22.02
C ALA A 19 11.38 37.22 21.94
N PRO A 20 10.68 37.09 20.82
CA PRO A 20 9.75 35.99 20.66
C PRO A 20 10.60 34.70 20.75
N GLY A 21 10.51 34.04 21.89
CA GLY A 21 11.02 32.69 22.02
C GLY A 21 10.32 31.86 20.98
N THR A 22 11.02 31.57 19.89
CA THR A 22 10.66 30.47 19.02
C THR A 22 10.87 29.20 19.84
N SER A 23 9.92 28.91 20.73
CA SER A 23 9.65 27.55 21.15
C SER A 23 9.22 26.82 19.88
N GLN A 24 10.19 26.35 19.12
CA GLN A 24 9.95 25.20 18.27
C GLN A 24 9.61 24.07 19.22
N ALA A 25 8.32 23.93 19.54
CA ALA A 25 7.79 22.65 19.91
C ALA A 25 8.34 21.66 18.88
N PRO A 26 8.85 20.47 19.30
CA PRO A 26 9.15 19.46 18.32
C PRO A 26 7.87 19.27 17.52
N GLN A 27 7.88 19.71 16.29
CA GLN A 27 6.93 19.26 15.30
C GLN A 27 7.17 17.77 15.23
N ILE A 28 6.35 17.02 15.98
CA ILE A 28 6.02 15.70 15.57
C ILE A 28 5.36 15.95 14.20
N THR A 29 6.17 16.02 13.16
CA THR A 29 5.76 15.69 11.83
C THR A 29 5.15 14.30 12.03
N GLY A 30 3.83 14.29 12.23
CA GLY A 30 3.03 13.13 12.00
C GLY A 30 3.45 12.71 10.62
N GLY A 31 4.44 11.79 10.56
CA GLY A 31 4.71 11.06 9.35
C GLY A 31 3.37 10.47 9.01
N SER A 32 2.65 11.13 8.12
CA SER A 32 1.73 10.42 7.26
C SER A 32 2.54 9.21 6.89
N ILE A 33 2.13 8.04 7.38
CA ILE A 33 2.54 6.78 6.80
C ILE A 33 1.92 6.87 5.42
N ALA A 34 2.55 7.67 4.55
CA ALA A 34 2.34 7.60 3.14
C ALA A 34 2.61 6.14 2.86
N ALA A 35 1.56 5.41 2.58
CA ALA A 35 1.66 4.03 2.14
C ALA A 35 2.79 4.04 1.13
N LYS A 36 3.89 3.35 1.45
CA LYS A 36 5.13 3.43 0.68
C LYS A 36 4.75 3.04 -0.74
N THR A 37 4.53 4.04 -1.57
CA THR A 37 3.99 3.84 -2.92
C THR A 37 5.07 3.08 -3.67
N LEU A 38 4.79 1.84 -4.04
CA LEU A 38 5.68 1.06 -4.89
C LEU A 38 5.86 1.82 -6.20
N SER A 39 7.12 2.04 -6.58
CA SER A 39 7.44 2.59 -7.90
C SER A 39 7.88 1.45 -8.83
N PRO A 40 7.69 1.59 -10.16
CA PRO A 40 8.09 0.57 -11.12
C PRO A 40 9.56 0.17 -11.03
N GLU A 41 10.44 1.10 -10.63
CA GLU A 41 11.89 0.87 -10.51
C GLU A 41 12.23 -0.03 -9.31
N MET A 42 11.35 -0.08 -8.29
CA MET A 42 11.54 -0.90 -7.10
C MET A 42 11.13 -2.35 -7.30
N VAL A 43 10.37 -2.64 -8.35
CA VAL A 43 9.88 -3.98 -8.67
C VAL A 43 10.65 -4.53 -9.85
N PRO A 44 11.42 -5.62 -9.68
CA PRO A 44 12.11 -6.26 -10.79
C PRO A 44 11.13 -6.86 -11.79
N LEU A 45 11.62 -7.22 -12.97
CA LEU A 45 10.83 -8.01 -13.91
C LEU A 45 10.67 -9.43 -13.34
N VAL A 46 9.42 -9.88 -13.20
CA VAL A 46 9.08 -11.22 -12.71
C VAL A 46 8.71 -12.10 -13.90
N THR A 47 9.51 -13.13 -14.13
CA THR A 47 9.39 -13.96 -15.33
C THR A 47 8.38 -15.10 -15.19
N GLY A 48 8.08 -15.50 -13.95
CA GLY A 48 7.25 -16.65 -13.64
C GLY A 48 8.02 -17.98 -13.59
N GLU A 49 9.31 -17.97 -13.86
CA GLU A 49 10.17 -19.18 -13.68
C GLU A 49 10.49 -19.43 -12.21
N GLU A 50 10.35 -18.37 -11.38
CA GLU A 50 10.63 -18.39 -9.96
C GLU A 50 9.57 -19.22 -9.20
N PRO A 51 9.90 -19.71 -7.98
CA PRO A 51 8.91 -20.26 -7.05
C PRO A 51 7.81 -19.22 -6.75
N VAL A 52 6.58 -19.69 -6.54
CA VAL A 52 5.42 -18.80 -6.35
C VAL A 52 5.59 -17.79 -5.21
N ILE A 53 6.28 -18.19 -4.14
CA ILE A 53 6.60 -17.28 -3.02
C ILE A 53 7.46 -16.11 -3.49
N ASP A 54 8.45 -16.37 -4.32
CA ASP A 54 9.37 -15.37 -4.85
C ASP A 54 8.66 -14.47 -5.86
N ILE A 55 7.74 -15.02 -6.68
CA ILE A 55 6.88 -14.23 -7.58
C ILE A 55 6.12 -13.16 -6.78
N PHE A 56 5.41 -13.55 -5.71
CA PHE A 56 4.68 -12.59 -4.87
C PHE A 56 5.59 -11.57 -4.19
N THR A 57 6.74 -12.04 -3.69
CA THR A 57 7.69 -11.18 -2.96
C THR A 57 8.33 -10.17 -3.91
N HIS A 58 8.82 -10.61 -5.05
CA HIS A 58 9.46 -9.74 -6.05
C HIS A 58 8.46 -8.77 -6.67
N ALA A 59 7.23 -9.19 -6.91
CA ALA A 59 6.16 -8.30 -7.37
C ALA A 59 5.72 -7.29 -6.29
N GLY A 60 6.12 -7.46 -5.01
CA GLY A 60 5.77 -6.54 -3.93
C GLY A 60 4.33 -6.65 -3.42
N CYS A 61 3.59 -7.70 -3.79
CA CYS A 61 2.21 -7.93 -3.34
C CYS A 61 2.05 -7.94 -1.81
N PRO A 62 3.01 -8.52 -1.01
CA PRO A 62 2.95 -8.56 0.44
C PRO A 62 2.95 -7.19 1.13
N VAL A 63 3.42 -6.14 0.44
CA VAL A 63 3.45 -4.77 0.99
C VAL A 63 2.04 -4.26 1.29
N CYS A 64 1.08 -4.61 0.42
CA CYS A 64 -0.29 -4.11 0.51
C CYS A 64 -1.29 -5.18 0.95
N HIS A 65 -1.02 -6.45 0.68
CA HIS A 65 -1.98 -7.54 0.85
C HIS A 65 -1.56 -8.55 1.91
N THR A 66 -2.55 -9.04 2.65
CA THR A 66 -2.42 -10.30 3.39
C THR A 66 -2.68 -11.46 2.44
N ILE A 67 -1.69 -12.36 2.29
CA ILE A 67 -1.76 -13.52 1.37
C ILE A 67 -1.45 -14.78 2.17
N PRO A 68 -2.41 -15.70 2.35
CA PRO A 68 -2.15 -16.94 3.06
C PRO A 68 -1.02 -17.73 2.40
N GLY A 69 -0.16 -18.34 3.20
CA GLY A 69 0.95 -19.16 2.74
C GLY A 69 2.17 -18.40 2.19
N ILE A 70 2.10 -17.08 2.04
CA ILE A 70 3.25 -16.27 1.64
C ILE A 70 3.88 -15.63 2.89
N PRO A 71 5.14 -15.96 3.24
CA PRO A 71 5.80 -15.41 4.42
C PRO A 71 5.90 -13.88 4.36
N GLY A 72 5.56 -13.21 5.48
CA GLY A 72 5.61 -11.76 5.57
C GLY A 72 4.48 -11.01 4.85
N ALA A 73 3.56 -11.72 4.16
CA ALA A 73 2.43 -11.11 3.49
C ALA A 73 1.29 -10.82 4.47
N ASN A 74 1.43 -9.75 5.22
CA ASN A 74 0.45 -9.29 6.23
C ASN A 74 0.01 -7.83 5.99
N GLY A 75 0.18 -7.31 4.78
CA GLY A 75 -0.27 -5.97 4.39
C GLY A 75 -1.79 -5.83 4.51
N GLN A 76 -2.24 -4.62 4.90
CA GLN A 76 -3.65 -4.29 5.13
C GLN A 76 -4.11 -3.08 4.31
N VAL A 77 -3.28 -2.60 3.40
CA VAL A 77 -3.60 -1.48 2.49
C VAL A 77 -4.59 -1.91 1.42
N GLY A 78 -4.48 -3.16 0.98
CA GLY A 78 -5.41 -3.82 0.06
C GLY A 78 -6.17 -4.97 0.74
N PRO A 79 -7.17 -5.55 0.06
CA PRO A 79 -7.93 -6.66 0.61
C PRO A 79 -7.09 -7.91 0.82
N ARG A 80 -7.49 -8.72 1.80
CA ARG A 80 -6.96 -10.07 1.98
C ARG A 80 -7.24 -10.90 0.73
N LEU A 81 -6.23 -11.65 0.26
CA LEU A 81 -6.31 -12.41 -0.99
C LEU A 81 -6.68 -13.88 -0.73
N VAL A 82 -7.95 -14.12 -0.44
CA VAL A 82 -8.57 -15.44 -0.25
C VAL A 82 -9.65 -15.67 -1.31
N LEU A 83 -9.21 -15.65 -2.58
CA LEU A 83 -10.14 -15.58 -3.69
C LEU A 83 -10.91 -16.88 -3.95
N GLY A 84 -10.44 -18.00 -3.44
CA GLY A 84 -11.25 -19.23 -3.38
C GLY A 84 -12.54 -19.06 -2.56
N THR A 85 -12.56 -18.13 -1.59
CA THR A 85 -13.75 -17.78 -0.83
C THR A 85 -14.47 -16.56 -1.40
N THR A 86 -13.74 -15.45 -1.66
CA THR A 86 -14.35 -14.16 -1.96
C THR A 86 -14.48 -13.84 -3.45
N GLY A 87 -13.75 -14.56 -4.32
CA GLY A 87 -13.67 -14.23 -5.74
C GLY A 87 -15.01 -14.27 -6.47
N ALA A 88 -15.80 -15.33 -6.24
CA ALA A 88 -17.13 -15.46 -6.85
C ALA A 88 -18.13 -14.36 -6.40
N GLN A 89 -17.94 -13.85 -5.18
CA GLN A 89 -18.77 -12.73 -4.67
C GLN A 89 -18.39 -11.43 -5.36
N ARG A 90 -17.07 -11.18 -5.57
CA ARG A 90 -16.58 -9.99 -6.26
C ARG A 90 -17.05 -9.92 -7.71
N LEU A 91 -17.07 -11.06 -8.41
CA LEU A 91 -17.59 -11.15 -9.78
C LEU A 91 -19.11 -10.83 -9.88
N LYS A 92 -19.85 -11.03 -8.79
CA LYS A 92 -21.30 -10.74 -8.71
C LYS A 92 -21.60 -9.37 -8.12
N ASP A 93 -20.58 -8.62 -7.70
CA ASP A 93 -20.78 -7.29 -7.12
C ASP A 93 -21.36 -6.33 -8.18
N PRO A 94 -22.42 -5.58 -7.88
CA PRO A 94 -23.00 -4.60 -8.81
C PRO A 94 -22.01 -3.51 -9.26
N GLY A 95 -20.98 -3.24 -8.46
CA GLY A 95 -19.92 -2.29 -8.78
C GLY A 95 -18.84 -2.87 -9.70
N TYR A 96 -18.82 -4.18 -9.95
CA TYR A 96 -17.84 -4.80 -10.83
C TYR A 96 -18.09 -4.41 -12.30
N LYS A 97 -17.10 -3.82 -12.94
CA LYS A 97 -17.18 -3.32 -14.33
C LYS A 97 -16.25 -4.08 -15.29
N GLY A 98 -15.57 -5.10 -14.81
CA GLY A 98 -14.64 -5.88 -15.60
C GLY A 98 -15.33 -6.88 -16.55
N GLN A 99 -14.51 -7.63 -17.27
CA GLN A 99 -14.95 -8.64 -18.25
C GLN A 99 -14.74 -10.08 -17.78
N ALA A 100 -14.05 -10.28 -16.66
CA ALA A 100 -13.74 -11.61 -16.14
C ALA A 100 -15.01 -12.42 -15.87
N LYS A 101 -14.94 -13.71 -16.18
CA LYS A 101 -16.04 -14.67 -15.95
C LYS A 101 -15.69 -15.72 -14.90
N THR A 102 -14.42 -15.88 -14.65
CA THR A 102 -13.88 -16.82 -13.65
C THR A 102 -13.07 -16.05 -12.58
N VAL A 103 -12.86 -16.67 -11.43
CA VAL A 103 -12.02 -16.10 -10.38
C VAL A 103 -10.58 -15.95 -10.88
N HIS A 104 -10.11 -16.87 -11.70
CA HIS A 104 -8.81 -16.81 -12.35
C HIS A 104 -8.67 -15.54 -13.20
N ASP A 105 -9.60 -15.33 -14.14
CA ASP A 105 -9.61 -14.15 -15.01
C ASP A 105 -9.71 -12.85 -14.20
N TYR A 106 -10.52 -12.88 -13.13
CA TYR A 106 -10.66 -11.74 -12.22
C TYR A 106 -9.33 -11.36 -11.56
N VAL A 107 -8.50 -12.33 -11.18
CA VAL A 107 -7.17 -12.05 -10.62
C VAL A 107 -6.30 -11.36 -11.66
N VAL A 108 -6.23 -11.93 -12.87
CA VAL A 108 -5.44 -11.35 -13.97
C VAL A 108 -5.89 -9.92 -14.26
N GLU A 109 -7.19 -9.71 -14.41
CA GLU A 109 -7.77 -8.39 -14.69
C GLU A 109 -7.50 -7.40 -13.54
N SER A 110 -7.65 -7.82 -12.29
CA SER A 110 -7.38 -6.96 -11.12
C SER A 110 -5.90 -6.54 -11.00
N VAL A 111 -4.98 -7.35 -11.48
CA VAL A 111 -3.55 -7.02 -11.49
C VAL A 111 -3.22 -6.07 -12.64
N LEU A 112 -3.79 -6.27 -13.80
CA LEU A 112 -3.52 -5.46 -15.00
C LEU A 112 -4.27 -4.13 -14.99
N GLU A 113 -5.52 -4.15 -14.54
CA GLU A 113 -6.43 -3.00 -14.55
C GLU A 113 -7.13 -2.82 -13.19
N PRO A 114 -6.38 -2.52 -12.11
CA PRO A 114 -6.91 -2.51 -10.74
C PRO A 114 -8.00 -1.46 -10.50
N GLY A 115 -8.15 -0.50 -11.41
CA GLY A 115 -9.20 0.52 -11.36
C GLY A 115 -10.58 0.05 -11.84
N LEU A 116 -10.69 -1.11 -12.48
CA LEU A 116 -11.99 -1.62 -12.96
C LEU A 116 -12.92 -2.04 -11.82
N PHE A 117 -12.36 -2.53 -10.74
CA PHE A 117 -13.10 -2.86 -9.54
C PHE A 117 -12.26 -2.66 -8.29
N VAL A 118 -12.65 -1.73 -7.45
CA VAL A 118 -12.08 -1.54 -6.12
C VAL A 118 -13.01 -2.17 -5.09
N VAL A 119 -12.49 -3.13 -4.33
CA VAL A 119 -13.27 -3.79 -3.28
C VAL A 119 -13.79 -2.76 -2.27
N PRO A 120 -15.09 -2.76 -1.95
CA PRO A 120 -15.65 -1.79 -1.01
C PRO A 120 -14.89 -1.73 0.32
N GLY A 121 -14.65 -0.52 0.80
CA GLY A 121 -13.88 -0.25 2.03
C GLY A 121 -12.38 -0.05 1.83
N TYR A 122 -11.87 -0.20 0.61
CA TYR A 122 -10.47 0.08 0.28
C TYR A 122 -10.34 1.35 -0.56
N PRO A 123 -9.19 2.07 -0.44
CA PRO A 123 -8.99 3.32 -1.16
C PRO A 123 -8.75 3.07 -2.66
N GLU A 124 -9.35 3.93 -3.48
CA GLU A 124 -9.11 3.93 -4.93
C GLU A 124 -7.67 4.32 -5.28
N ARG A 125 -7.20 3.88 -6.45
CA ARG A 125 -5.89 4.23 -7.02
C ARG A 125 -4.68 3.86 -6.14
N THR A 126 -4.85 2.93 -5.22
CA THR A 126 -3.77 2.49 -4.33
C THR A 126 -2.96 1.37 -4.95
N MET A 127 -3.62 0.43 -5.63
CA MET A 127 -2.93 -0.63 -6.37
C MET A 127 -2.36 -0.06 -7.67
N PRO A 128 -1.05 -0.21 -7.93
CA PRO A 128 -0.42 0.39 -9.11
C PRO A 128 -0.89 -0.24 -10.42
N ALA A 129 -1.20 0.58 -11.42
CA ALA A 129 -1.65 0.13 -12.74
C ALA A 129 -0.50 -0.29 -13.69
N TRP A 130 0.75 -0.18 -13.24
CA TRP A 130 1.93 -0.50 -14.06
C TRP A 130 2.40 -1.97 -13.96
N TYR A 131 1.69 -2.82 -13.19
CA TYR A 131 2.10 -4.22 -13.03
C TYR A 131 2.22 -4.99 -14.35
N GLY A 132 1.38 -4.70 -15.33
CA GLY A 132 1.46 -5.32 -16.65
C GLY A 132 2.83 -5.21 -17.33
N SER A 133 3.63 -4.18 -16.99
CA SER A 133 5.00 -4.01 -17.49
C SER A 133 6.07 -4.77 -16.69
N LYS A 134 5.70 -5.36 -15.55
CA LYS A 134 6.61 -6.01 -14.61
C LYS A 134 6.38 -7.51 -14.43
N LEU A 135 5.27 -8.01 -14.92
CA LEU A 135 4.90 -9.43 -14.80
C LEU A 135 4.79 -10.03 -16.19
N SER A 136 5.43 -11.18 -16.39
CA SER A 136 5.17 -11.99 -17.60
C SER A 136 3.78 -12.63 -17.51
N ALA A 137 3.27 -13.11 -18.65
CA ALA A 137 2.03 -13.89 -18.67
C ALA A 137 2.11 -15.13 -17.77
N LEU A 138 3.27 -15.79 -17.71
CA LEU A 138 3.48 -16.97 -16.85
C LEU A 138 3.44 -16.59 -15.36
N ALA A 139 3.98 -15.43 -14.99
CA ALA A 139 3.89 -14.93 -13.62
C ALA A 139 2.44 -14.64 -13.21
N LEU A 140 1.68 -13.96 -14.10
CA LEU A 140 0.26 -13.69 -13.88
C LEU A 140 -0.55 -14.97 -13.71
N GLU A 141 -0.30 -15.97 -14.56
CA GLU A 141 -0.95 -17.28 -14.51
C GLU A 141 -0.70 -17.99 -13.17
N LYS A 142 0.56 -17.99 -12.70
CA LYS A 142 0.92 -18.58 -11.40
C LYS A 142 0.31 -17.84 -10.22
N ILE A 143 0.24 -16.49 -10.29
CA ILE A 143 -0.44 -15.68 -9.28
C ILE A 143 -1.92 -16.03 -9.23
N ALA A 144 -2.59 -16.07 -10.37
CA ALA A 144 -4.02 -16.36 -10.45
C ALA A 144 -4.33 -17.78 -9.94
N ALA A 145 -3.60 -18.78 -10.41
CA ALA A 145 -3.75 -20.16 -9.97
C ALA A 145 -3.51 -20.35 -8.47
N TYR A 146 -2.60 -19.59 -7.89
CA TYR A 146 -2.36 -19.61 -6.44
C TYR A 146 -3.52 -18.97 -5.66
N LEU A 147 -3.95 -17.78 -6.06
CA LEU A 147 -4.93 -16.98 -5.30
C LEU A 147 -6.34 -17.57 -5.36
N GLU A 148 -6.75 -18.15 -6.47
CA GLU A 148 -8.08 -18.80 -6.59
C GLU A 148 -8.25 -20.00 -5.65
N GLN A 149 -7.14 -20.61 -5.18
CA GLN A 149 -7.15 -21.70 -4.22
C GLN A 149 -7.15 -21.23 -2.77
N GLN A 150 -6.83 -19.95 -2.49
CA GLN A 150 -6.77 -19.45 -1.13
C GLN A 150 -8.17 -19.26 -0.54
N THR A 151 -8.42 -19.86 0.62
CA THR A 151 -9.71 -19.77 1.31
C THR A 151 -9.54 -19.20 2.71
N GLU A 152 -10.62 -18.65 3.28
CA GLU A 152 -10.64 -18.30 4.70
C GLU A 152 -10.56 -19.56 5.56
N PRO A 153 -9.81 -19.50 6.69
CA PRO A 153 -9.80 -20.60 7.66
C PRO A 153 -11.23 -20.91 8.12
N GLY A 154 -11.65 -22.17 7.97
CA GLY A 154 -12.99 -22.62 8.37
C GLY A 154 -14.08 -22.47 7.30
N SER A 155 -13.80 -21.94 6.11
CA SER A 155 -14.74 -22.02 4.98
C SER A 155 -14.68 -23.44 4.38
N VAL A 156 -15.68 -24.25 4.69
CA VAL A 156 -15.88 -25.56 4.06
C VAL A 156 -16.47 -25.31 2.66
N ARG A 157 -15.92 -25.99 1.66
CA ARG A 157 -16.48 -26.04 0.29
C ARG A 157 -17.72 -26.91 0.23
#